data_3ae043a63c9d66ed45a3b4448c189150
#
_entry.id   3ae043a63c9d66ed45a3b4448c189150
#
_cell.length_a   1.000
_cell.length_b   1.000
_cell.length_c   1.000
_cell.angle_alpha   90.00
_cell.angle_beta   90.00
_cell.angle_gamma   90.00
#
_symmetry.space_group_name_H-M   'P 1'
#
loop_
_entity.id
_entity.type
_entity.pdbx_description
1 polymer ?
#
loop_
_entity_poly.entity_id
_entity_poly.type
_entity_poly.pdbx_seq_one_letter_code
_entity_poly.pdbx_strand_id
1 'polypeptide(L)'
;VQIALNQVVGAYAIAVFDRSKPDEIIVAKLGSPIAIGVGEDFKEFFVSLDASPFIEYTKDAIYLDDEEMAIIKVGREVKVRRINDDMYVDAKIHALQLNLEQIEKVGYEHFMLKEIHEQPRAITDAFRGRILRDEGIIKMSGVEDNMKKLLNAERIIIAACGTSWHAGLVAEYMFEDFARIPVEVEYASEFRYRNPVITEKDVLIAISQSGETADTLAAIKLAKSKGAFVFGVCNVVGSSIARETDAGAYTHAGPEIGVASTKAFTTQIT
;
A
#
# COMPACT_ATOMS: atom_id res chain seq x y z
N VAL A 1 6.68 -22.43 16.09
CA VAL A 1 6.73 -21.10 15.46
C VAL A 1 5.83 -20.14 16.24
N GLN A 2 4.53 -20.39 16.36
CA GLN A 2 3.57 -19.51 17.04
C GLN A 2 4.02 -19.05 18.44
N ILE A 3 4.44 -19.97 19.32
CA ILE A 3 4.90 -19.64 20.68
C ILE A 3 6.08 -18.66 20.64
N ALA A 4 6.98 -18.82 19.68
CA ALA A 4 8.12 -17.91 19.50
C ALA A 4 7.66 -16.54 19.01
N LEU A 5 6.70 -16.50 18.06
CA LEU A 5 6.18 -15.25 17.50
C LEU A 5 5.48 -14.37 18.55
N ASN A 6 4.80 -14.98 19.52
CA ASN A 6 4.19 -14.26 20.65
C ASN A 6 5.22 -13.54 21.55
N GLN A 7 6.51 -13.83 21.40
CA GLN A 7 7.59 -13.20 22.16
C GLN A 7 8.40 -12.19 21.32
N VAL A 8 8.13 -12.11 20.01
CA VAL A 8 8.84 -11.18 19.12
C VAL A 8 8.26 -9.78 19.27
N VAL A 9 9.14 -8.80 19.48
CA VAL A 9 8.79 -7.39 19.57
C VAL A 9 9.31 -6.67 18.32
N GLY A 10 8.42 -5.93 17.65
CA GLY A 10 8.75 -5.16 16.45
C GLY A 10 8.14 -5.76 15.18
N ALA A 11 8.31 -5.04 14.06
CA ALA A 11 7.80 -5.47 12.76
C ALA A 11 8.61 -6.65 12.19
N TYR A 12 7.93 -7.61 11.60
CA TYR A 12 8.55 -8.73 10.91
C TYR A 12 7.70 -9.24 9.74
N ALA A 13 8.40 -9.84 8.78
CA ALA A 13 7.85 -10.68 7.73
C ALA A 13 8.80 -11.88 7.61
N ILE A 14 8.36 -13.04 8.00
CA ILE A 14 9.20 -14.23 8.09
C ILE A 14 8.58 -15.43 7.38
N ALA A 15 9.44 -16.22 6.75
CA ALA A 15 9.13 -17.55 6.26
C ALA A 15 10.04 -18.55 6.99
N VAL A 16 9.44 -19.56 7.58
CA VAL A 16 10.13 -20.60 8.35
C VAL A 16 9.88 -21.95 7.68
N PHE A 17 10.96 -22.66 7.43
CA PHE A 17 10.84 -24.04 6.97
C PHE A 17 11.68 -24.98 7.83
N ASP A 18 11.16 -26.18 8.07
CA ASP A 18 11.79 -27.19 8.88
C ASP A 18 12.29 -28.33 7.99
N ARG A 19 13.59 -28.65 8.08
CA ARG A 19 14.21 -29.73 7.32
C ARG A 19 13.53 -31.08 7.55
N SER A 20 12.92 -31.29 8.70
CA SER A 20 12.17 -32.52 9.01
C SER A 20 10.77 -32.56 8.36
N LYS A 21 10.28 -31.41 7.84
CA LYS A 21 8.98 -31.24 7.18
C LYS A 21 9.14 -30.45 5.88
N PRO A 22 9.81 -31.00 4.87
CA PRO A 22 10.21 -30.27 3.67
C PRO A 22 9.02 -29.84 2.78
N ASP A 23 7.82 -30.36 3.03
CA ASP A 23 6.58 -30.06 2.33
C ASP A 23 5.77 -28.93 2.99
N GLU A 24 6.30 -28.33 4.07
CA GLU A 24 5.60 -27.28 4.84
C GLU A 24 6.43 -26.02 4.99
N ILE A 25 5.84 -24.87 4.68
CA ILE A 25 6.40 -23.55 4.99
C ILE A 25 5.40 -22.82 5.88
N ILE A 26 5.91 -22.18 6.94
CA ILE A 26 5.12 -21.31 7.80
C ILE A 26 5.54 -19.87 7.53
N VAL A 27 4.57 -19.03 7.22
CA VAL A 27 4.77 -17.62 6.91
C VAL A 27 4.02 -16.79 7.94
N ALA A 28 4.63 -15.73 8.46
CA ALA A 28 3.97 -14.86 9.45
C ALA A 28 4.41 -13.40 9.30
N LYS A 29 3.52 -12.48 9.64
CA LYS A 29 3.82 -11.05 9.55
C LYS A 29 3.27 -10.25 10.72
N LEU A 30 3.96 -9.15 11.00
CA LEU A 30 3.52 -8.04 11.83
C LEU A 30 4.16 -6.76 11.31
N GLY A 31 3.36 -5.81 10.86
CA GLY A 31 3.82 -4.49 10.41
C GLY A 31 4.66 -4.48 9.12
N SER A 32 5.02 -5.64 8.55
CA SER A 32 5.70 -5.78 7.26
C SER A 32 4.85 -6.61 6.31
N PRO A 33 4.83 -6.31 4.99
CA PRO A 33 3.94 -7.00 4.05
C PRO A 33 4.40 -8.43 3.77
N ILE A 34 3.44 -9.31 3.48
CA ILE A 34 3.66 -10.62 2.85
C ILE A 34 2.49 -10.92 1.91
N ALA A 35 2.84 -11.37 0.71
CA ALA A 35 1.93 -11.92 -0.28
C ALA A 35 2.28 -13.39 -0.55
N ILE A 36 1.26 -14.24 -0.61
CA ILE A 36 1.38 -15.66 -0.92
C ILE A 36 0.69 -15.90 -2.25
N GLY A 37 1.47 -16.16 -3.31
CA GLY A 37 0.95 -16.60 -4.60
C GLY A 37 0.48 -18.05 -4.54
N VAL A 38 -0.70 -18.31 -5.08
CA VAL A 38 -1.33 -19.63 -5.08
C VAL A 38 -1.35 -20.16 -6.52
N GLY A 39 -0.57 -21.19 -6.79
CA GLY A 39 -0.54 -21.84 -8.09
C GLY A 39 -1.75 -22.74 -8.32
N GLU A 40 -1.88 -23.25 -9.56
CA GLU A 40 -2.99 -24.08 -10.00
C GLU A 40 -3.12 -25.35 -9.13
N ASP A 41 -4.34 -25.61 -8.66
CA ASP A 41 -4.65 -26.77 -7.82
C ASP A 41 -3.79 -26.87 -6.53
N PHE A 42 -3.26 -25.76 -6.03
CA PHE A 42 -2.36 -25.71 -4.86
C PHE A 42 -1.07 -26.53 -5.03
N LYS A 43 -0.62 -26.77 -6.28
CA LYS A 43 0.58 -27.57 -6.56
C LYS A 43 1.87 -26.83 -6.30
N GLU A 44 1.83 -25.51 -6.32
CA GLU A 44 2.96 -24.65 -6.03
C GLU A 44 2.52 -23.37 -5.31
N PHE A 45 3.43 -22.77 -4.57
CA PHE A 45 3.21 -21.54 -3.85
C PHE A 45 4.42 -20.63 -3.95
N PHE A 46 4.17 -19.35 -3.92
CA PHE A 46 5.17 -18.30 -3.95
C PHE A 46 5.01 -17.43 -2.72
N VAL A 47 6.11 -17.03 -2.09
CA VAL A 47 6.10 -16.14 -0.94
C VAL A 47 7.01 -14.95 -1.23
N SER A 48 6.46 -13.75 -1.14
CA SER A 48 7.19 -12.52 -1.40
C SER A 48 6.61 -11.37 -0.55
N LEU A 49 7.29 -10.23 -0.54
CA LEU A 49 6.79 -9.01 0.12
C LEU A 49 5.62 -8.38 -0.65
N ASP A 50 5.59 -8.55 -1.97
CA ASP A 50 4.50 -8.13 -2.86
C ASP A 50 4.24 -9.16 -3.96
N ALA A 51 3.21 -8.95 -4.78
CA ALA A 51 2.81 -9.93 -5.79
C ALA A 51 3.63 -9.90 -7.09
N SER A 52 4.44 -8.86 -7.33
CA SER A 52 5.16 -8.66 -8.59
C SER A 52 6.07 -9.83 -8.98
N PRO A 53 6.84 -10.46 -8.04
CA PRO A 53 7.74 -11.55 -8.39
C PRO A 53 7.09 -12.84 -8.87
N PHE A 54 5.81 -13.06 -8.55
CA PHE A 54 5.13 -14.32 -8.90
C PHE A 54 3.97 -14.17 -9.88
N ILE A 55 3.72 -12.96 -10.39
CA ILE A 55 2.56 -12.72 -11.28
C ILE A 55 2.68 -13.45 -12.62
N GLU A 56 3.90 -13.83 -13.03
CA GLU A 56 4.13 -14.67 -14.21
C GLU A 56 3.64 -16.11 -14.02
N TYR A 57 3.56 -16.56 -12.77
CA TYR A 57 3.24 -17.94 -12.41
C TYR A 57 1.82 -18.10 -11.93
N THR A 58 1.27 -17.09 -11.24
CA THR A 58 -0.12 -17.11 -10.74
C THR A 58 -0.69 -15.71 -10.60
N LYS A 59 -2.00 -15.61 -10.82
CA LYS A 59 -2.77 -14.39 -10.56
C LYS A 59 -3.55 -14.43 -9.25
N ASP A 60 -3.47 -15.52 -8.52
CA ASP A 60 -4.15 -15.71 -7.26
C ASP A 60 -3.20 -15.47 -6.09
N ALA A 61 -3.56 -14.55 -5.21
CA ALA A 61 -2.75 -14.18 -4.06
C ALA A 61 -3.56 -14.14 -2.76
N ILE A 62 -2.92 -14.54 -1.67
CA ILE A 62 -3.42 -14.36 -0.30
C ILE A 62 -2.54 -13.31 0.38
N TYR A 63 -3.18 -12.31 0.99
CA TYR A 63 -2.51 -11.32 1.83
C TYR A 63 -2.85 -11.58 3.28
N LEU A 64 -1.83 -11.71 4.13
CA LEU A 64 -2.02 -11.84 5.57
C LEU A 64 -2.26 -10.47 6.20
N ASP A 65 -3.10 -10.44 7.21
CA ASP A 65 -3.21 -9.30 8.12
C ASP A 65 -2.13 -9.36 9.21
N ASP A 66 -1.97 -8.28 9.98
CA ASP A 66 -1.03 -8.26 11.09
C ASP A 66 -1.42 -9.31 12.15
N GLU A 67 -0.42 -9.92 12.77
CA GLU A 67 -0.60 -11.02 13.73
C GLU A 67 -1.22 -12.29 13.16
N GLU A 68 -1.14 -12.47 11.84
CA GLU A 68 -1.51 -13.72 11.18
C GLU A 68 -0.29 -14.54 10.78
N MET A 69 -0.49 -15.86 10.79
CA MET A 69 0.44 -16.82 10.20
C MET A 69 -0.29 -17.77 9.26
N ALA A 70 0.35 -18.10 8.14
CA ALA A 70 -0.10 -19.09 7.19
C ALA A 70 0.74 -20.36 7.25
N ILE A 71 0.08 -21.50 7.16
CA ILE A 71 0.70 -22.81 6.99
C ILE A 71 0.44 -23.25 5.55
N ILE A 72 1.50 -23.33 4.78
CA ILE A 72 1.49 -23.64 3.35
C ILE A 72 1.99 -25.07 3.17
N LYS A 73 1.20 -25.91 2.49
CA LYS A 73 1.57 -27.28 2.10
C LYS A 73 1.18 -27.52 0.65
N VAL A 74 2.11 -28.07 -0.13
CA VAL A 74 1.83 -28.45 -1.52
C VAL A 74 0.65 -29.42 -1.61
N GLY A 75 -0.29 -29.16 -2.52
CA GLY A 75 -1.49 -29.95 -2.73
C GLY A 75 -2.59 -29.75 -1.68
N ARG A 76 -2.51 -28.68 -0.89
CA ARG A 76 -3.52 -28.34 0.13
C ARG A 76 -3.82 -26.86 0.15
N GLU A 77 -5.03 -26.49 0.52
CA GLU A 77 -5.40 -25.12 0.81
C GLU A 77 -4.54 -24.51 1.93
N VAL A 78 -4.21 -23.23 1.78
CA VAL A 78 -3.47 -22.46 2.78
C VAL A 78 -4.32 -22.31 4.04
N LYS A 79 -3.74 -22.65 5.19
CA LYS A 79 -4.39 -22.47 6.48
C LYS A 79 -3.86 -21.23 7.16
N VAL A 80 -4.71 -20.23 7.36
CA VAL A 80 -4.36 -19.01 8.09
C VAL A 80 -4.85 -19.10 9.54
N ARG A 81 -4.01 -18.63 10.47
CA ARG A 81 -4.34 -18.53 11.89
C ARG A 81 -3.85 -17.23 12.48
N ARG A 82 -4.54 -16.72 13.47
CA ARG A 82 -4.03 -15.63 14.31
C ARG A 82 -2.98 -16.17 15.28
N ILE A 83 -1.93 -15.38 15.49
CA ILE A 83 -0.77 -15.78 16.31
C ILE A 83 -1.13 -15.79 17.79
N ASN A 84 -1.95 -14.84 18.25
CA ASN A 84 -2.27 -14.61 19.64
C ASN A 84 -3.22 -15.66 20.25
N ASP A 85 -4.25 -16.12 19.51
CA ASP A 85 -5.30 -17.01 20.01
C ASP A 85 -5.44 -18.36 19.26
N ASP A 86 -4.59 -18.57 18.25
CA ASP A 86 -4.58 -19.78 17.39
C ASP A 86 -5.89 -20.05 16.63
N MET A 87 -6.76 -19.05 16.53
CA MET A 87 -8.02 -19.19 15.82
C MET A 87 -7.79 -19.22 14.30
N TYR A 88 -8.50 -20.11 13.62
CA TYR A 88 -8.50 -20.16 12.16
C TYR A 88 -9.15 -18.93 11.56
N VAL A 89 -8.56 -18.42 10.50
CA VAL A 89 -9.08 -17.31 9.69
C VAL A 89 -9.25 -17.81 8.26
N ASP A 90 -10.34 -17.40 7.61
CA ASP A 90 -10.57 -17.74 6.21
C ASP A 90 -9.54 -17.04 5.32
N ALA A 91 -8.72 -17.84 4.64
CA ALA A 91 -7.77 -17.35 3.66
C ALA A 91 -8.50 -16.83 2.42
N LYS A 92 -8.57 -15.50 2.24
CA LYS A 92 -9.20 -14.90 1.07
C LYS A 92 -8.21 -14.86 -0.08
N ILE A 93 -8.53 -15.56 -1.17
CA ILE A 93 -7.78 -15.50 -2.42
C ILE A 93 -8.26 -14.28 -3.20
N HIS A 94 -7.33 -13.40 -3.54
CA HIS A 94 -7.56 -12.20 -4.34
C HIS A 94 -7.00 -12.41 -5.74
N ALA A 95 -7.84 -12.21 -6.77
CA ALA A 95 -7.38 -12.21 -8.15
C ALA A 95 -6.61 -10.92 -8.45
N LEU A 96 -5.35 -11.05 -8.87
CA LEU A 96 -4.50 -9.93 -9.23
C LEU A 96 -4.89 -9.38 -10.61
N GLN A 97 -5.12 -8.09 -10.70
CA GLN A 97 -5.50 -7.40 -11.95
C GLN A 97 -4.27 -6.92 -12.74
N LEU A 98 -3.11 -7.54 -12.57
CA LEU A 98 -1.88 -7.17 -13.25
C LEU A 98 -1.72 -7.98 -14.55
N ASN A 99 -1.26 -7.34 -15.64
CA ASN A 99 -0.93 -7.98 -16.90
C ASN A 99 0.58 -8.16 -17.05
N LEU A 100 1.01 -9.30 -17.62
CA LEU A 100 2.42 -9.60 -17.91
C LEU A 100 3.13 -8.50 -18.72
N GLU A 101 2.46 -7.94 -19.71
CA GLU A 101 3.00 -6.84 -20.54
C GLU A 101 3.40 -5.61 -19.71
N GLN A 102 2.78 -5.40 -18.56
CA GLN A 102 3.08 -4.25 -17.69
C GLN A 102 4.36 -4.45 -16.88
N ILE A 103 4.75 -5.69 -16.63
CA ILE A 103 5.97 -6.02 -15.86
C ILE A 103 7.15 -6.42 -16.74
N GLU A 104 6.97 -6.56 -18.05
CA GLU A 104 8.07 -6.77 -19.00
C GLU A 104 8.77 -5.45 -19.36
N LYS A 105 10.06 -5.52 -19.70
CA LYS A 105 10.84 -4.34 -20.13
C LYS A 105 10.42 -3.78 -21.49
N VAL A 106 9.71 -4.54 -22.31
CA VAL A 106 9.16 -4.16 -23.63
C VAL A 106 10.20 -3.44 -24.51
N GLY A 107 11.41 -4.01 -24.59
CA GLY A 107 12.50 -3.48 -25.40
C GLY A 107 13.38 -2.40 -24.75
N TYR A 108 13.06 -1.96 -23.55
CA TYR A 108 13.94 -1.07 -22.78
C TYR A 108 15.05 -1.85 -22.08
N GLU A 109 16.22 -1.24 -21.91
CA GLU A 109 17.33 -1.86 -21.21
C GLU A 109 17.06 -2.03 -19.71
N HIS A 110 16.37 -1.04 -19.11
CA HIS A 110 16.07 -0.98 -17.68
C HIS A 110 14.58 -0.67 -17.43
N PHE A 111 14.03 -1.21 -16.36
CA PHE A 111 12.65 -0.91 -15.93
C PHE A 111 12.43 0.59 -15.69
N MET A 112 13.34 1.25 -15.00
CA MET A 112 13.24 2.68 -14.74
C MET A 112 13.17 3.50 -16.05
N LEU A 113 13.93 3.11 -17.08
CA LEU A 113 13.87 3.77 -18.38
C LEU A 113 12.50 3.61 -19.05
N LYS A 114 11.93 2.39 -19.02
CA LYS A 114 10.55 2.14 -19.45
C LYS A 114 9.55 3.02 -18.69
N GLU A 115 9.65 3.04 -17.37
CA GLU A 115 8.74 3.76 -16.49
C GLU A 115 8.81 5.29 -16.69
N ILE A 116 9.99 5.84 -16.99
CA ILE A 116 10.15 7.24 -17.42
C ILE A 116 9.31 7.52 -18.68
N HIS A 117 9.36 6.64 -19.67
CA HIS A 117 8.60 6.78 -20.91
C HIS A 117 7.11 6.49 -20.78
N GLU A 118 6.69 5.76 -19.73
CA GLU A 118 5.28 5.49 -19.43
C GLU A 118 4.56 6.67 -18.76
N GLN A 119 5.25 7.68 -18.27
CA GLN A 119 4.65 8.80 -17.54
C GLN A 119 3.46 9.47 -18.25
N PRO A 120 3.50 9.78 -19.55
CA PRO A 120 2.37 10.41 -20.24
C PRO A 120 1.10 9.55 -20.18
N ARG A 121 1.27 8.23 -20.35
CA ARG A 121 0.15 7.27 -20.24
C ARG A 121 -0.35 7.18 -18.80
N ALA A 122 0.56 7.05 -17.83
CA ALA A 122 0.21 6.95 -16.42
C ALA A 122 -0.58 8.18 -15.92
N ILE A 123 -0.18 9.39 -16.32
CA ILE A 123 -0.92 10.63 -16.03
C ILE A 123 -2.33 10.58 -16.65
N THR A 124 -2.44 10.14 -17.90
CA THR A 124 -3.75 10.01 -18.56
C THR A 124 -4.65 8.99 -17.83
N ASP A 125 -4.07 7.87 -17.39
CA ASP A 125 -4.79 6.84 -16.65
C ASP A 125 -5.21 7.35 -15.25
N ALA A 126 -4.40 8.19 -14.59
CA ALA A 126 -4.75 8.83 -13.32
C ALA A 126 -5.97 9.76 -13.42
N PHE A 127 -6.13 10.43 -14.55
CA PHE A 127 -7.31 11.29 -14.80
C PHE A 127 -8.55 10.54 -15.26
N ARG A 128 -8.40 9.31 -15.74
CA ARG A 128 -9.49 8.57 -16.40
C ARG A 128 -10.72 8.47 -15.53
N GLY A 129 -11.85 8.98 -16.05
CA GLY A 129 -13.14 8.98 -15.37
C GLY A 129 -13.28 9.98 -14.22
N ARG A 130 -12.25 10.80 -13.98
CA ARG A 130 -12.27 11.80 -12.90
C ARG A 130 -12.55 13.21 -13.38
N ILE A 131 -12.15 13.56 -14.59
CA ILE A 131 -12.36 14.88 -15.16
C ILE A 131 -13.63 14.85 -16.01
N LEU A 132 -14.68 15.50 -15.54
CA LEU A 132 -15.93 15.70 -16.27
C LEU A 132 -15.85 17.05 -16.99
N ARG A 133 -15.28 17.05 -18.20
CA ARG A 133 -14.93 18.27 -18.95
C ARG A 133 -16.13 19.16 -19.24
N ASP A 134 -17.26 18.56 -19.59
CA ASP A 134 -18.47 19.29 -19.95
C ASP A 134 -19.11 19.96 -18.75
N GLU A 135 -18.88 19.45 -17.56
CA GLU A 135 -19.38 19.96 -16.29
C GLU A 135 -18.37 20.85 -15.57
N GLY A 136 -17.10 20.81 -16.00
CA GLY A 136 -16.01 21.58 -15.37
C GLY A 136 -15.67 21.12 -13.95
N ILE A 137 -15.93 19.86 -13.61
CA ILE A 137 -15.71 19.32 -12.26
C ILE A 137 -14.77 18.11 -12.26
N ILE A 138 -14.16 17.88 -11.10
CA ILE A 138 -13.39 16.68 -10.81
C ILE A 138 -14.23 15.79 -9.88
N LYS A 139 -14.40 14.52 -10.27
CA LYS A 139 -15.16 13.53 -9.52
C LYS A 139 -14.24 12.52 -8.88
N MET A 140 -14.24 12.47 -7.55
CA MET A 140 -13.47 11.52 -6.74
C MET A 140 -14.31 11.07 -5.55
N SER A 141 -14.82 9.84 -5.58
CA SER A 141 -15.72 9.32 -4.54
C SER A 141 -15.14 9.44 -3.13
N GLY A 142 -13.86 9.12 -2.95
CA GLY A 142 -13.20 9.25 -1.64
C GLY A 142 -13.20 10.69 -1.09
N VAL A 143 -13.20 11.70 -1.96
CA VAL A 143 -13.33 13.11 -1.58
C VAL A 143 -14.79 13.48 -1.37
N GLU A 144 -15.69 13.15 -2.31
CA GLU A 144 -17.11 13.49 -2.28
C GLU A 144 -17.80 12.95 -1.02
N ASP A 145 -17.59 11.67 -0.71
CA ASP A 145 -18.19 10.99 0.43
C ASP A 145 -17.70 11.56 1.78
N ASN A 146 -16.54 12.23 1.79
CA ASN A 146 -15.90 12.78 2.98
C ASN A 146 -15.76 14.30 2.95
N MET A 147 -16.43 14.98 2.02
CA MET A 147 -16.33 16.42 1.77
C MET A 147 -16.46 17.26 3.05
N LYS A 148 -17.42 16.93 3.93
CA LYS A 148 -17.63 17.65 5.17
C LYS A 148 -16.43 17.59 6.10
N LYS A 149 -15.75 16.45 6.20
CA LYS A 149 -14.55 16.30 7.04
C LYS A 149 -13.37 17.06 6.45
N LEU A 150 -13.18 16.97 5.13
CA LEU A 150 -12.09 17.63 4.41
C LEU A 150 -12.23 19.17 4.47
N LEU A 151 -13.44 19.71 4.27
CA LEU A 151 -13.69 21.16 4.34
C LEU A 151 -13.60 21.75 5.77
N ASN A 152 -13.78 20.93 6.79
CA ASN A 152 -13.67 21.37 8.18
C ASN A 152 -12.26 21.18 8.76
N ALA A 153 -11.31 20.70 7.95
CA ALA A 153 -9.92 20.57 8.38
C ALA A 153 -9.31 21.94 8.70
N GLU A 154 -8.59 22.03 9.80
CA GLU A 154 -7.83 23.22 10.18
C GLU A 154 -6.37 23.14 9.71
N ARG A 155 -5.87 21.91 9.47
CA ARG A 155 -4.52 21.64 8.96
C ARG A 155 -4.49 20.33 8.20
N ILE A 156 -3.61 20.26 7.19
CA ILE A 156 -3.26 19.02 6.50
C ILE A 156 -1.85 18.61 6.95
N ILE A 157 -1.68 17.33 7.27
CA ILE A 157 -0.37 16.71 7.49
C ILE A 157 -0.16 15.68 6.39
N ILE A 158 0.93 15.77 5.65
CA ILE A 158 1.28 14.79 4.62
C ILE A 158 2.41 13.92 5.15
N ALA A 159 2.18 12.62 5.30
CA ALA A 159 3.18 11.67 5.77
C ALA A 159 3.54 10.66 4.66
N ALA A 160 4.80 10.60 4.31
CA ALA A 160 5.31 9.74 3.24
C ALA A 160 6.81 9.43 3.40
N CYS A 161 7.34 8.56 2.54
CA CYS A 161 8.75 8.22 2.44
C CYS A 161 9.26 8.39 1.01
N GLY A 162 10.56 8.67 0.85
CA GLY A 162 11.24 8.74 -0.45
C GLY A 162 10.62 9.74 -1.42
N THR A 163 10.40 9.33 -2.67
CA THR A 163 9.82 10.18 -3.71
C THR A 163 8.39 10.59 -3.41
N SER A 164 7.62 9.79 -2.70
CA SER A 164 6.27 10.17 -2.24
C SER A 164 6.29 11.34 -1.25
N TRP A 165 7.33 11.44 -0.41
CA TRP A 165 7.54 12.62 0.43
C TRP A 165 7.81 13.87 -0.42
N HIS A 166 8.61 13.77 -1.50
CA HIS A 166 8.81 14.87 -2.44
C HIS A 166 7.52 15.28 -3.18
N ALA A 167 6.64 14.32 -3.49
CA ALA A 167 5.31 14.64 -4.02
C ALA A 167 4.48 15.42 -2.99
N GLY A 168 4.61 15.08 -1.70
CA GLY A 168 4.03 15.82 -0.60
C GLY A 168 4.47 17.28 -0.55
N LEU A 169 5.76 17.58 -0.75
CA LEU A 169 6.28 18.96 -0.80
C LEU A 169 5.66 19.78 -1.95
N VAL A 170 5.41 19.15 -3.10
CA VAL A 170 4.69 19.82 -4.19
C VAL A 170 3.23 20.08 -3.79
N ALA A 171 2.58 19.09 -3.19
CA ALA A 171 1.21 19.21 -2.73
C ALA A 171 1.03 20.28 -1.64
N GLU A 172 2.01 20.47 -0.76
CA GLU A 172 2.03 21.54 0.25
C GLU A 172 1.84 22.90 -0.42
N TYR A 173 2.67 23.25 -1.40
CA TYR A 173 2.53 24.50 -2.14
C TYR A 173 1.17 24.64 -2.82
N MET A 174 0.64 23.55 -3.39
CA MET A 174 -0.66 23.57 -4.07
C MET A 174 -1.81 23.79 -3.09
N PHE A 175 -1.84 23.09 -1.97
CA PHE A 175 -2.88 23.25 -0.96
C PHE A 175 -2.82 24.63 -0.30
N GLU A 176 -1.64 25.12 0.02
CA GLU A 176 -1.49 26.45 0.63
C GLU A 176 -1.87 27.57 -0.33
N ASP A 177 -1.54 27.45 -1.62
CA ASP A 177 -1.87 28.47 -2.61
C ASP A 177 -3.36 28.42 -3.01
N PHE A 178 -3.92 27.26 -3.26
CA PHE A 178 -5.29 27.15 -3.77
C PHE A 178 -6.36 27.03 -2.68
N ALA A 179 -6.10 26.28 -1.62
CA ALA A 179 -7.07 26.03 -0.55
C ALA A 179 -6.86 26.93 0.69
N ARG A 180 -5.73 27.63 0.79
CA ARG A 180 -5.37 28.51 1.91
C ARG A 180 -5.42 27.82 3.26
N ILE A 181 -5.06 26.54 3.31
CA ILE A 181 -4.99 25.71 4.51
C ILE A 181 -3.53 25.42 4.87
N PRO A 182 -3.11 25.51 6.16
CA PRO A 182 -1.75 25.14 6.56
C PRO A 182 -1.46 23.68 6.27
N VAL A 183 -0.26 23.41 5.72
CA VAL A 183 0.20 22.05 5.42
C VAL A 183 1.55 21.78 6.07
N GLU A 184 1.74 20.60 6.61
CA GLU A 184 3.03 20.09 7.12
C GLU A 184 3.39 18.82 6.35
N VAL A 185 4.61 18.73 5.82
CA VAL A 185 5.08 17.53 5.12
C VAL A 185 6.15 16.83 5.94
N GLU A 186 5.86 15.62 6.35
CA GLU A 186 6.65 14.85 7.29
C GLU A 186 7.21 13.56 6.68
N TYR A 187 8.45 13.24 6.99
CA TYR A 187 8.91 11.88 6.80
C TYR A 187 8.15 10.94 7.74
N ALA A 188 7.49 9.93 7.18
CA ALA A 188 6.70 9.00 7.99
C ALA A 188 7.54 8.26 9.04
N SER A 189 8.83 8.00 8.75
CA SER A 189 9.80 7.42 9.69
C SER A 189 10.00 8.29 10.93
N GLU A 190 10.12 9.61 10.75
CA GLU A 190 10.34 10.56 11.84
C GLU A 190 9.04 10.88 12.58
N PHE A 191 7.95 11.03 11.82
CA PHE A 191 6.63 11.38 12.36
C PHE A 191 6.18 10.44 13.48
N ARG A 192 6.38 9.12 13.31
CA ARG A 192 5.98 8.12 14.31
C ARG A 192 6.71 8.24 15.66
N TYR A 193 7.93 8.80 15.68
CA TYR A 193 8.75 8.85 16.89
C TYR A 193 8.74 10.20 17.60
N ARG A 194 8.48 11.30 16.88
CA ARG A 194 8.53 12.65 17.46
C ARG A 194 7.33 13.03 18.32
N ASN A 195 6.34 12.15 18.50
CA ASN A 195 5.09 12.42 19.23
C ASN A 195 4.39 13.71 18.76
N PRO A 196 3.94 13.76 17.49
CA PRO A 196 3.39 14.98 16.89
C PRO A 196 2.11 15.42 17.59
N VAL A 197 1.87 16.73 17.59
CA VAL A 197 0.59 17.29 18.00
C VAL A 197 -0.42 17.06 16.90
N ILE A 198 -1.42 16.24 17.17
CA ILE A 198 -2.50 15.88 16.24
C ILE A 198 -3.83 16.02 16.95
N THR A 199 -4.81 16.54 16.26
CA THR A 199 -6.18 16.73 16.74
C THR A 199 -7.19 16.09 15.77
N GLU A 200 -8.45 16.00 16.17
CA GLU A 200 -9.57 15.57 15.32
C GLU A 200 -9.90 16.52 14.15
N LYS A 201 -9.30 17.73 14.17
CA LYS A 201 -9.43 18.73 13.11
C LYS A 201 -8.33 18.66 12.07
N ASP A 202 -7.34 17.78 12.28
CA ASP A 202 -6.29 17.54 11.32
C ASP A 202 -6.71 16.46 10.32
N VAL A 203 -6.29 16.61 9.07
CA VAL A 203 -6.35 15.57 8.04
C VAL A 203 -4.94 15.09 7.77
N LEU A 204 -4.70 13.78 7.92
CA LEU A 204 -3.45 13.18 7.48
C LEU A 204 -3.63 12.61 6.07
N ILE A 205 -2.79 13.05 5.13
CA ILE A 205 -2.68 12.47 3.78
C ILE A 205 -1.48 11.53 3.77
N ALA A 206 -1.71 10.25 3.59
CA ALA A 206 -0.68 9.23 3.47
C ALA A 206 -0.42 8.91 2.00
N ILE A 207 0.81 9.14 1.52
CA ILE A 207 1.17 8.91 0.12
C ILE A 207 2.12 7.71 0.03
N SER A 208 1.80 6.73 -0.82
CA SER A 208 2.66 5.56 -1.05
C SER A 208 2.43 4.95 -2.43
N GLN A 209 3.51 4.61 -3.11
CA GLN A 209 3.44 3.86 -4.37
C GLN A 209 2.99 2.42 -4.10
N SER A 210 3.71 1.67 -3.27
CA SER A 210 3.40 0.26 -2.97
C SER A 210 2.17 0.09 -2.08
N GLY A 211 1.87 1.10 -1.25
CA GLY A 211 0.87 1.00 -0.20
C GLY A 211 1.24 0.04 0.93
N GLU A 212 2.52 -0.36 1.01
CA GLU A 212 3.05 -1.31 2.00
C GLU A 212 4.20 -0.75 2.84
N THR A 213 4.46 0.57 2.75
CA THR A 213 5.55 1.22 3.50
C THR A 213 5.25 1.19 5.00
N ALA A 214 6.05 0.45 5.76
CA ALA A 214 5.83 0.21 7.19
C ALA A 214 5.77 1.50 8.03
N ASP A 215 6.64 2.46 7.74
CA ASP A 215 6.65 3.75 8.46
C ASP A 215 5.40 4.57 8.16
N THR A 216 4.92 4.57 6.91
CA THR A 216 3.67 5.24 6.53
C THR A 216 2.46 4.58 7.20
N LEU A 217 2.41 3.25 7.27
CA LEU A 217 1.38 2.53 8.03
C LEU A 217 1.40 2.88 9.52
N ALA A 218 2.59 3.00 10.13
CA ALA A 218 2.72 3.39 11.52
C ALA A 218 2.27 4.84 11.75
N ALA A 219 2.58 5.76 10.83
CA ALA A 219 2.08 7.14 10.86
C ALA A 219 0.56 7.22 10.78
N ILE A 220 -0.07 6.42 9.92
CA ILE A 220 -1.53 6.28 9.80
C ILE A 220 -2.15 5.85 11.13
N LYS A 221 -1.66 4.73 11.70
CA LYS A 221 -2.15 4.19 12.98
C LYS A 221 -2.02 5.22 14.11
N LEU A 222 -0.88 5.94 14.17
CA LEU A 222 -0.68 7.00 15.15
C LEU A 222 -1.69 8.15 14.97
N ALA A 223 -1.89 8.65 13.74
CA ALA A 223 -2.83 9.73 13.47
C ALA A 223 -4.27 9.33 13.83
N LYS A 224 -4.71 8.15 13.43
CA LYS A 224 -6.04 7.59 13.78
C LYS A 224 -6.21 7.45 15.28
N SER A 225 -5.20 7.00 16.02
CA SER A 225 -5.28 6.88 17.48
C SER A 225 -5.47 8.22 18.20
N LYS A 226 -5.11 9.32 17.52
CA LYS A 226 -5.29 10.71 18.01
C LYS A 226 -6.55 11.39 17.44
N GLY A 227 -7.36 10.68 16.65
CA GLY A 227 -8.64 11.15 16.13
C GLY A 227 -8.60 11.87 14.79
N ALA A 228 -7.43 11.99 14.13
CA ALA A 228 -7.34 12.60 12.81
C ALA A 228 -8.04 11.74 11.74
N PHE A 229 -8.63 12.39 10.76
CA PHE A 229 -9.11 11.72 9.55
C PHE A 229 -7.93 11.41 8.61
N VAL A 230 -7.87 10.20 8.10
CA VAL A 230 -6.75 9.76 7.26
C VAL A 230 -7.20 9.47 5.83
N PHE A 231 -6.59 10.17 4.86
CA PHE A 231 -6.81 10.00 3.44
C PHE A 231 -5.58 9.36 2.78
N GLY A 232 -5.77 8.26 2.04
CA GLY A 232 -4.70 7.54 1.36
C GLY A 232 -4.57 7.91 -0.11
N VAL A 233 -3.34 8.16 -0.58
CA VAL A 233 -3.02 8.27 -2.01
C VAL A 233 -2.09 7.11 -2.35
N CYS A 234 -2.63 6.05 -2.94
CA CYS A 234 -1.93 4.79 -3.20
C CYS A 234 -1.99 4.40 -4.67
N ASN A 235 -0.98 3.66 -5.14
CA ASN A 235 -1.02 3.10 -6.49
C ASN A 235 -1.60 1.67 -6.49
N VAL A 236 -1.28 0.86 -5.47
CA VAL A 236 -1.70 -0.55 -5.43
C VAL A 236 -3.06 -0.68 -4.74
N VAL A 237 -4.03 -1.18 -5.51
CA VAL A 237 -5.38 -1.44 -5.02
C VAL A 237 -5.37 -2.54 -3.97
N GLY A 238 -6.07 -2.33 -2.84
CA GLY A 238 -6.18 -3.30 -1.77
C GLY A 238 -4.92 -3.46 -0.91
N SER A 239 -3.93 -2.58 -1.08
CA SER A 239 -2.73 -2.54 -0.22
C SER A 239 -3.06 -2.25 1.25
N SER A 240 -2.11 -2.52 2.14
CA SER A 240 -2.29 -2.32 3.58
C SER A 240 -2.64 -0.86 3.94
N ILE A 241 -1.97 0.11 3.30
CA ILE A 241 -2.28 1.54 3.50
C ILE A 241 -3.70 1.86 3.01
N ALA A 242 -4.10 1.35 1.84
CA ALA A 242 -5.44 1.58 1.31
C ALA A 242 -6.56 1.00 2.21
N ARG A 243 -6.29 -0.14 2.87
CA ARG A 243 -7.25 -0.73 3.82
C ARG A 243 -7.29 -0.03 5.17
N GLU A 244 -6.17 0.54 5.59
CA GLU A 244 -6.05 1.20 6.91
C GLU A 244 -6.57 2.64 6.91
N THR A 245 -6.63 3.31 5.75
CA THR A 245 -7.11 4.70 5.63
C THR A 245 -8.64 4.78 5.65
N ASP A 246 -9.18 5.93 6.08
CA ASP A 246 -10.64 6.15 6.18
C ASP A 246 -11.26 6.41 4.80
N ALA A 247 -10.49 7.00 3.90
CA ALA A 247 -10.82 7.23 2.49
C ALA A 247 -9.54 7.36 1.67
N GLY A 248 -9.64 7.42 0.34
CA GLY A 248 -8.47 7.58 -0.48
C GLY A 248 -8.74 7.68 -1.97
N ALA A 249 -7.64 7.80 -2.72
CA ALA A 249 -7.59 7.78 -4.16
C ALA A 249 -6.47 6.85 -4.64
N TYR A 250 -6.73 6.11 -5.72
CA TYR A 250 -5.71 5.33 -6.40
C TYR A 250 -5.12 6.12 -7.57
N THR A 251 -3.79 6.09 -7.71
CA THR A 251 -3.10 6.84 -8.77
C THR A 251 -3.15 6.15 -10.14
N HIS A 252 -3.40 4.84 -10.18
CA HIS A 252 -3.46 4.04 -11.41
C HIS A 252 -2.23 4.15 -12.31
N ALA A 253 -1.04 4.38 -11.72
CA ALA A 253 0.22 4.45 -12.47
C ALA A 253 0.65 3.12 -13.09
N GLY A 254 -0.02 2.02 -12.71
CA GLY A 254 0.42 0.66 -13.04
C GLY A 254 1.61 0.21 -12.18
N PRO A 255 2.13 -1.00 -12.42
CA PRO A 255 3.28 -1.53 -11.69
C PRO A 255 4.53 -0.67 -11.93
N GLU A 256 5.29 -0.41 -10.87
CA GLU A 256 6.58 0.27 -10.91
C GLU A 256 7.61 -0.57 -10.17
N ILE A 257 8.66 -0.98 -10.89
CA ILE A 257 9.71 -1.89 -10.40
C ILE A 257 10.98 -1.11 -10.07
N GLY A 258 11.22 0.01 -10.74
CA GLY A 258 12.34 0.90 -10.45
C GLY A 258 12.28 1.38 -9.00
N VAL A 259 13.39 1.24 -8.26
CA VAL A 259 13.45 1.61 -6.83
C VAL A 259 13.20 3.11 -6.64
N ALA A 260 13.82 3.95 -7.45
CA ALA A 260 13.49 5.38 -7.50
C ALA A 260 12.26 5.57 -8.38
N SER A 261 11.19 6.07 -7.78
CA SER A 261 9.90 6.24 -8.46
C SER A 261 9.96 7.32 -9.55
N THR A 262 9.27 7.08 -10.64
CA THR A 262 9.14 7.99 -11.80
C THR A 262 7.67 8.26 -12.10
N LYS A 263 6.98 7.33 -12.74
CA LYS A 263 5.57 7.48 -13.12
C LYS A 263 4.62 7.52 -11.91
N ALA A 264 4.92 6.81 -10.83
CA ALA A 264 4.11 6.89 -9.63
C ALA A 264 4.26 8.27 -8.95
N PHE A 265 5.47 8.87 -8.94
CA PHE A 265 5.66 10.23 -8.45
C PHE A 265 4.80 11.25 -9.21
N THR A 266 4.84 11.22 -10.55
CA THR A 266 4.07 12.17 -11.38
C THR A 266 2.56 11.96 -11.20
N THR A 267 2.09 10.72 -11.04
CA THR A 267 0.66 10.45 -10.80
C THR A 267 0.21 10.78 -9.38
N GLN A 268 1.10 10.80 -8.39
CA GLN A 268 0.78 11.28 -7.04
C GLN A 268 0.54 12.79 -7.01
N ILE A 269 1.26 13.55 -7.85
CA ILE A 269 1.06 15.00 -7.99
C ILE A 269 -0.21 15.31 -8.80
N THR A 270 -0.55 14.43 -9.75
CA THR A 270 -1.72 14.57 -10.62
C THR A 270 -3.03 14.44 -9.86
#